data_d9e4a376a375641a1f3ff7ae7a9e4c92
#
_entry.id   d9e4a376a375641a1f3ff7ae7a9e4c92
#
_cell.length_a   1.000
_cell.length_b   1.000
_cell.length_c   1.000
_cell.angle_alpha   90.00
_cell.angle_beta   90.00
_cell.angle_gamma   90.00
#
_symmetry.space_group_name_H-M   'P 1'
#
loop_
_entity.id
_entity.type
_entity.pdbx_description
1 polymer ?
#
loop_
_entity_poly.entity_id
_entity_poly.type
_entity_poly.pdbx_seq_one_letter_code
_entity_poly.pdbx_strand_id
1 'polypeptide(L)'
;MNRPLLLLLALVAALPFLLLQLSGTDDNAARRAKSAAPSDDDSWREPITVYCAASNQAVMETIIADYRHEFGSQVFVNYGPSQGLLAQIEVSHTGDLFLPADASYLESARDKQLVSDVFPVARMKAVIAIRRGNPKAIRTLADCLRGDVRFVQANPDAAAIGRLTRATLQRQGLWKSLDQATTAYRGNVTEVANDLAVGSADTGIVYDAVLHDYPGLEFIEIPELQDATSDVEIGIITESKRKASAMRFVEFLTANDRGRQRYREHGFEVPIDPTEETRSGSSGE
;
A
#
# COMPACT_ATOMS: atom_id res chain seq x y z
N MET A 1 -62.83 -35.57 -40.35
CA MET A 1 -61.56 -35.27 -39.63
C MET A 1 -60.97 -34.04 -40.25
N ASN A 2 -60.91 -32.94 -39.51
CA ASN A 2 -60.54 -31.62 -40.01
C ASN A 2 -59.02 -31.53 -40.30
N ARG A 3 -58.67 -31.20 -41.53
CA ARG A 3 -57.26 -30.98 -41.96
C ARG A 3 -56.40 -30.09 -41.04
N PRO A 4 -56.95 -29.08 -40.33
CA PRO A 4 -56.15 -28.26 -39.42
C PRO A 4 -55.69 -29.01 -38.15
N LEU A 5 -56.43 -30.04 -37.69
CA LEU A 5 -56.09 -30.83 -36.52
C LEU A 5 -54.87 -31.76 -36.75
N LEU A 6 -54.74 -32.28 -37.98
CA LEU A 6 -53.61 -33.11 -38.37
C LEU A 6 -52.29 -32.30 -38.51
N LEU A 7 -52.37 -31.04 -38.95
CA LEU A 7 -51.19 -30.12 -39.01
C LEU A 7 -50.74 -29.73 -37.59
N LEU A 8 -51.67 -29.53 -36.66
CA LEU A 8 -51.31 -29.19 -35.29
C LEU A 8 -50.63 -30.36 -34.54
N LEU A 9 -51.10 -31.61 -34.79
CA LEU A 9 -50.49 -32.82 -34.25
C LEU A 9 -49.10 -33.11 -34.81
N ALA A 10 -48.84 -32.78 -36.09
CA ALA A 10 -47.52 -32.90 -36.71
C ALA A 10 -46.52 -31.86 -36.13
N LEU A 11 -46.98 -30.67 -35.81
CA LEU A 11 -46.16 -29.61 -35.20
C LEU A 11 -45.75 -29.95 -33.76
N VAL A 12 -46.65 -30.53 -32.98
CA VAL A 12 -46.38 -30.93 -31.57
C VAL A 12 -45.42 -32.14 -31.51
N ALA A 13 -45.47 -33.05 -32.49
CA ALA A 13 -44.57 -34.20 -32.56
C ALA A 13 -43.12 -33.81 -33.01
N ALA A 14 -42.97 -32.73 -33.77
CA ALA A 14 -41.66 -32.25 -34.27
C ALA A 14 -40.89 -31.43 -33.19
N LEU A 15 -41.58 -30.82 -32.25
CA LEU A 15 -40.97 -29.98 -31.20
C LEU A 15 -39.97 -30.72 -30.29
N PRO A 16 -40.24 -31.93 -29.77
CA PRO A 16 -39.29 -32.69 -28.96
C PRO A 16 -38.08 -33.17 -29.78
N PHE A 17 -38.23 -33.43 -31.07
CA PHE A 17 -37.12 -33.87 -31.92
C PHE A 17 -36.17 -32.71 -32.27
N LEU A 18 -36.70 -31.49 -32.41
CA LEU A 18 -35.89 -30.28 -32.60
C LEU A 18 -35.14 -29.90 -31.30
N LEU A 19 -35.76 -30.08 -30.15
CA LEU A 19 -35.12 -29.85 -28.86
C LEU A 19 -34.01 -30.88 -28.55
N LEU A 20 -34.14 -32.12 -29.02
CA LEU A 20 -33.08 -33.14 -28.87
C LEU A 20 -31.86 -32.86 -29.74
N GLN A 21 -32.04 -32.17 -30.87
CA GLN A 21 -30.90 -31.75 -31.74
C GLN A 21 -30.17 -30.52 -31.22
N LEU A 22 -30.84 -29.68 -30.40
CA LEU A 22 -30.23 -28.52 -29.72
C LEU A 22 -29.53 -28.87 -28.39
N SER A 23 -29.78 -30.09 -27.86
CA SER A 23 -29.10 -30.63 -26.68
C SER A 23 -27.86 -31.47 -27.05
N GLY A 24 -27.31 -31.33 -28.24
CA GLY A 24 -25.93 -31.72 -28.53
C GLY A 24 -25.02 -30.99 -27.56
N THR A 25 -24.73 -31.63 -26.44
CA THR A 25 -23.74 -31.14 -25.47
C THR A 25 -22.45 -30.95 -26.23
N ASP A 26 -22.04 -29.69 -26.36
CA ASP A 26 -20.72 -29.33 -26.85
C ASP A 26 -19.68 -29.87 -25.85
N ASP A 27 -19.36 -31.17 -25.97
CA ASP A 27 -18.23 -31.78 -25.26
C ASP A 27 -16.94 -31.00 -25.49
N ASN A 28 -16.86 -30.25 -26.58
CA ASN A 28 -15.78 -29.31 -26.84
C ASN A 28 -15.86 -28.03 -26.00
N ALA A 29 -17.05 -27.56 -25.61
CA ALA A 29 -17.19 -26.43 -24.69
C ALA A 29 -16.81 -26.83 -23.26
N ALA A 30 -17.23 -28.03 -22.82
CA ALA A 30 -16.84 -28.61 -21.53
C ALA A 30 -15.33 -28.96 -21.49
N ARG A 31 -14.74 -29.43 -22.60
CA ARG A 31 -13.30 -29.64 -22.72
C ARG A 31 -12.52 -28.34 -22.78
N ARG A 32 -13.03 -27.28 -23.45
CA ARG A 32 -12.42 -25.93 -23.42
C ARG A 32 -12.54 -25.28 -22.04
N ALA A 33 -13.65 -25.46 -21.33
CA ALA A 33 -13.79 -24.98 -19.95
C ALA A 33 -12.87 -25.73 -18.95
N LYS A 34 -12.64 -27.04 -19.18
CA LYS A 34 -11.65 -27.82 -18.39
C LYS A 34 -10.18 -27.51 -18.76
N SER A 35 -9.92 -27.06 -19.99
CA SER A 35 -8.58 -26.58 -20.41
C SER A 35 -8.28 -25.15 -19.94
N ALA A 36 -9.24 -24.44 -19.36
CA ALA A 36 -9.09 -23.13 -18.76
C ALA A 36 -8.95 -23.19 -17.22
N ALA A 37 -8.81 -24.38 -16.63
CA ALA A 37 -8.32 -24.47 -15.25
C ALA A 37 -6.85 -24.02 -15.25
N PRO A 38 -6.44 -23.09 -14.35
CA PRO A 38 -5.03 -22.68 -14.25
C PRO A 38 -4.17 -23.94 -14.14
N SER A 39 -3.14 -24.07 -14.94
CA SER A 39 -2.11 -25.09 -14.72
C SER A 39 -1.46 -24.80 -13.38
N ASP A 40 -0.91 -25.79 -12.67
CA ASP A 40 -0.12 -25.58 -11.43
C ASP A 40 0.99 -24.54 -11.62
N ASP A 41 1.40 -24.32 -12.85
CA ASP A 41 2.38 -23.30 -13.27
C ASP A 41 1.83 -21.86 -13.31
N ASP A 42 0.51 -21.64 -13.29
CA ASP A 42 -0.13 -20.31 -13.30
C ASP A 42 -0.60 -19.85 -11.90
N SER A 43 -0.32 -20.58 -10.84
CA SER A 43 -0.75 -20.25 -9.46
C SER A 43 -0.24 -18.90 -8.96
N TRP A 44 0.84 -18.38 -9.54
CA TRP A 44 1.42 -17.06 -9.25
C TRP A 44 0.63 -15.89 -9.87
N ARG A 45 -0.37 -16.15 -10.73
CA ARG A 45 -1.22 -15.13 -11.37
C ARG A 45 -2.51 -14.85 -10.61
N GLU A 46 -2.76 -15.55 -9.51
CA GLU A 46 -3.97 -15.30 -8.72
C GLU A 46 -3.99 -13.87 -8.17
N PRO A 47 -5.16 -13.19 -8.19
CA PRO A 47 -5.29 -11.88 -7.60
C PRO A 47 -4.93 -11.88 -6.13
N ILE A 48 -4.16 -10.89 -5.66
CA ILE A 48 -3.75 -10.77 -4.26
C ILE A 48 -4.36 -9.52 -3.62
N THR A 49 -4.43 -9.54 -2.28
CA THR A 49 -4.85 -8.40 -1.45
C THR A 49 -3.71 -7.93 -0.58
N VAL A 50 -3.40 -6.63 -0.66
CA VAL A 50 -2.37 -5.96 0.13
C VAL A 50 -3.01 -5.01 1.13
N TYR A 51 -2.67 -5.10 2.41
CA TYR A 51 -2.93 -4.08 3.40
C TYR A 51 -1.76 -3.09 3.41
N CYS A 52 -1.99 -1.87 2.93
CA CYS A 52 -0.94 -0.90 2.64
C CYS A 52 -1.13 0.41 3.40
N ALA A 53 -0.11 0.87 4.10
CA ALA A 53 -0.15 2.16 4.77
C ALA A 53 -0.34 3.32 3.77
N ALA A 54 -1.13 4.31 4.16
CA ALA A 54 -1.47 5.47 3.31
C ALA A 54 -0.23 6.25 2.82
N SER A 55 0.87 6.24 3.56
CA SER A 55 2.14 6.86 3.14
C SER A 55 2.75 6.25 1.88
N ASN A 56 2.40 5.00 1.55
CA ASN A 56 2.89 4.28 0.39
C ASN A 56 1.89 4.31 -0.78
N GLN A 57 0.75 5.00 -0.66
CA GLN A 57 -0.34 4.89 -1.63
C GLN A 57 0.11 5.27 -3.04
N ALA A 58 0.69 6.45 -3.24
CA ALA A 58 1.04 6.95 -4.57
C ALA A 58 2.07 6.07 -5.28
N VAL A 59 3.13 5.67 -4.59
CA VAL A 59 4.15 4.77 -5.15
C VAL A 59 3.56 3.38 -5.42
N MET A 60 2.69 2.88 -4.54
CA MET A 60 2.06 1.57 -4.71
C MET A 60 1.12 1.54 -5.90
N GLU A 61 0.36 2.59 -6.16
CA GLU A 61 -0.50 2.71 -7.35
C GLU A 61 0.32 2.63 -8.64
N THR A 62 1.48 3.29 -8.67
CA THR A 62 2.43 3.22 -9.80
C THR A 62 2.97 1.80 -9.98
N ILE A 63 3.44 1.17 -8.90
CA ILE A 63 3.98 -0.20 -8.93
C ILE A 63 2.94 -1.22 -9.39
N ILE A 64 1.69 -1.10 -8.91
CA ILE A 64 0.59 -1.98 -9.31
C ILE A 64 0.25 -1.83 -10.79
N ALA A 65 0.30 -0.61 -11.32
CA ALA A 65 0.08 -0.37 -12.74
C ALA A 65 1.15 -1.07 -13.59
N ASP A 66 2.42 -0.95 -13.20
CA ASP A 66 3.55 -1.61 -13.87
C ASP A 66 3.44 -3.15 -13.76
N TYR A 67 3.14 -3.67 -12.57
CA TYR A 67 2.98 -5.11 -12.32
C TYR A 67 1.84 -5.71 -13.16
N ARG A 68 0.70 -5.01 -13.20
CA ARG A 68 -0.45 -5.42 -14.03
C ARG A 68 -0.12 -5.38 -15.53
N HIS A 69 0.64 -4.37 -15.97
CA HIS A 69 1.07 -4.26 -17.36
C HIS A 69 1.99 -5.42 -17.75
N GLU A 70 2.93 -5.80 -16.87
CA GLU A 70 3.92 -6.84 -17.16
C GLU A 70 3.33 -8.26 -17.04
N PHE A 71 2.52 -8.53 -16.00
CA PHE A 71 2.07 -9.89 -15.68
C PHE A 71 0.59 -10.17 -15.91
N GLY A 72 -0.23 -9.13 -16.15
CA GLY A 72 -1.67 -9.27 -16.28
C GLY A 72 -2.41 -9.61 -14.98
N SER A 73 -1.69 -9.73 -13.85
CA SER A 73 -2.25 -10.09 -12.54
C SER A 73 -2.83 -8.87 -11.82
N GLN A 74 -3.87 -9.09 -11.01
CA GLN A 74 -4.53 -8.02 -10.25
C GLN A 74 -4.03 -7.97 -8.82
N VAL A 75 -3.85 -6.75 -8.31
CA VAL A 75 -3.53 -6.47 -6.91
C VAL A 75 -4.59 -5.55 -6.35
N PHE A 76 -5.32 -6.02 -5.34
CA PHE A 76 -6.28 -5.22 -4.58
C PHE A 76 -5.59 -4.63 -3.35
N VAL A 77 -5.89 -3.38 -3.02
CA VAL A 77 -5.24 -2.70 -1.90
C VAL A 77 -6.27 -2.12 -0.94
N ASN A 78 -6.06 -2.38 0.34
CA ASN A 78 -6.73 -1.69 1.43
C ASN A 78 -5.77 -0.65 2.01
N TYR A 79 -6.02 0.63 1.75
CA TYR A 79 -5.22 1.73 2.28
C TYR A 79 -5.75 2.20 3.64
N GLY A 80 -4.83 2.52 4.56
CA GLY A 80 -5.22 3.03 5.88
C GLY A 80 -4.04 3.32 6.80
N PRO A 81 -4.32 3.70 8.06
CA PRO A 81 -3.29 3.82 9.09
C PRO A 81 -2.79 2.43 9.52
N SER A 82 -1.47 2.31 9.75
CA SER A 82 -0.81 1.02 10.01
C SER A 82 -1.43 0.23 11.17
N GLN A 83 -1.84 0.89 12.26
CA GLN A 83 -2.50 0.23 13.39
C GLN A 83 -3.86 -0.34 13.02
N GLY A 84 -4.66 0.40 12.24
CA GLY A 84 -5.97 -0.05 11.78
C GLY A 84 -5.87 -1.25 10.83
N LEU A 85 -4.87 -1.24 9.94
CA LEU A 85 -4.60 -2.36 9.03
C LEU A 85 -4.16 -3.61 9.79
N LEU A 86 -3.27 -3.47 10.78
CA LEU A 86 -2.87 -4.59 11.64
C LEU A 86 -4.06 -5.19 12.38
N ALA A 87 -4.93 -4.35 12.95
CA ALA A 87 -6.13 -4.81 13.63
C ALA A 87 -7.12 -5.52 12.67
N GLN A 88 -7.24 -5.06 11.42
CA GLN A 88 -8.04 -5.76 10.41
C GLN A 88 -7.49 -7.15 10.10
N ILE A 89 -6.17 -7.29 9.92
CA ILE A 89 -5.51 -8.58 9.70
C ILE A 89 -5.75 -9.50 10.90
N GLU A 90 -5.59 -8.98 12.11
CA GLU A 90 -5.76 -9.73 13.37
C GLU A 90 -7.18 -10.28 13.54
N VAL A 91 -8.19 -9.53 13.12
CA VAL A 91 -9.60 -9.95 13.23
C VAL A 91 -10.06 -10.81 12.06
N SER A 92 -9.65 -10.45 10.84
CA SER A 92 -10.17 -11.10 9.63
C SER A 92 -9.41 -12.37 9.25
N HIS A 93 -8.13 -12.45 9.62
CA HIS A 93 -7.19 -13.48 9.17
C HIS A 93 -7.17 -13.66 7.64
N THR A 94 -7.37 -12.54 6.90
CA THR A 94 -7.45 -12.53 5.44
C THR A 94 -6.42 -11.57 4.84
N GLY A 95 -6.20 -11.69 3.52
CA GLY A 95 -5.22 -10.92 2.77
C GLY A 95 -3.95 -11.72 2.50
N ASP A 96 -3.05 -11.13 1.74
CA ASP A 96 -1.86 -11.83 1.27
C ASP A 96 -0.57 -11.13 1.71
N LEU A 97 -0.58 -9.78 1.74
CA LEU A 97 0.58 -8.96 2.10
C LEU A 97 0.20 -7.83 3.06
N PHE A 98 1.14 -7.48 3.94
CA PHE A 98 1.05 -6.34 4.84
C PHE A 98 2.27 -5.42 4.64
N LEU A 99 2.00 -4.17 4.24
CA LEU A 99 2.98 -3.10 4.02
C LEU A 99 2.64 -1.92 4.94
N PRO A 100 3.04 -1.96 6.20
CA PRO A 100 2.88 -0.82 7.10
C PRO A 100 3.84 0.32 6.73
N ALA A 101 3.66 1.48 7.34
CA ALA A 101 4.59 2.58 7.17
C ALA A 101 5.87 2.43 8.02
N ASP A 102 5.91 1.50 8.97
CA ASP A 102 7.03 1.29 9.87
C ASP A 102 7.18 -0.20 10.25
N ALA A 103 8.42 -0.69 10.23
CA ALA A 103 8.78 -2.08 10.49
C ALA A 103 8.28 -2.62 11.85
N SER A 104 8.16 -1.76 12.87
CA SER A 104 7.69 -2.15 14.20
C SER A 104 6.27 -2.74 14.22
N TYR A 105 5.46 -2.46 13.19
CA TYR A 105 4.16 -3.12 13.02
C TYR A 105 4.29 -4.56 12.50
N LEU A 106 5.32 -4.84 11.69
CA LEU A 106 5.63 -6.20 11.25
C LEU A 106 6.23 -7.02 12.40
N GLU A 107 7.06 -6.41 13.27
CA GLU A 107 7.51 -7.06 14.50
C GLU A 107 6.31 -7.46 15.36
N SER A 108 5.38 -6.54 15.60
CA SER A 108 4.14 -6.81 16.34
C SER A 108 3.27 -7.88 15.66
N ALA A 109 3.22 -7.91 14.34
CA ALA A 109 2.49 -8.92 13.58
C ALA A 109 3.17 -10.30 13.66
N ARG A 110 4.51 -10.36 13.68
CA ARG A 110 5.28 -11.59 13.89
C ARG A 110 5.07 -12.19 15.27
N ASP A 111 5.11 -11.36 16.31
CA ASP A 111 4.85 -11.79 17.69
C ASP A 111 3.48 -12.47 17.83
N LYS A 112 2.52 -12.02 17.02
CA LYS A 112 1.16 -12.59 16.91
C LYS A 112 1.03 -13.68 15.84
N GLN A 113 2.12 -14.08 15.20
CA GLN A 113 2.15 -15.08 14.11
C GLN A 113 1.27 -14.72 12.90
N LEU A 114 0.96 -13.45 12.69
CA LEU A 114 0.12 -12.97 11.58
C LEU A 114 0.91 -12.81 10.27
N VAL A 115 2.22 -12.61 10.33
CA VAL A 115 3.11 -12.54 9.16
C VAL A 115 4.28 -13.52 9.31
N SER A 116 4.73 -14.08 8.17
CA SER A 116 5.87 -15.00 8.10
C SER A 116 7.14 -14.27 7.66
N ASP A 117 7.37 -14.19 6.36
CA ASP A 117 8.57 -13.60 5.77
C ASP A 117 8.39 -12.10 5.61
N VAL A 118 9.45 -11.33 5.87
CA VAL A 118 9.46 -9.87 5.77
C VAL A 118 10.65 -9.44 4.92
N PHE A 119 10.41 -8.45 4.06
CA PHE A 119 11.38 -7.97 3.08
C PHE A 119 11.53 -6.45 3.18
N PRO A 120 12.77 -5.91 3.24
CA PRO A 120 13.01 -4.47 3.26
C PRO A 120 12.70 -3.85 1.89
N VAL A 121 12.08 -2.69 1.91
CA VAL A 121 11.65 -1.96 0.71
C VAL A 121 12.35 -0.62 0.61
N ALA A 122 12.14 0.27 1.59
CA ALA A 122 12.60 1.65 1.57
C ALA A 122 12.65 2.25 2.99
N ARG A 123 13.00 3.53 3.07
CA ARG A 123 13.02 4.31 4.32
C ARG A 123 12.41 5.68 4.07
N MET A 124 11.83 6.27 5.12
CA MET A 124 11.30 7.64 5.17
C MET A 124 11.80 8.34 6.43
N LYS A 125 11.80 9.69 6.43
CA LYS A 125 12.11 10.53 7.59
C LYS A 125 10.91 11.38 7.98
N ALA A 126 10.70 11.57 9.28
CA ALA A 126 9.74 12.55 9.76
C ALA A 126 10.32 13.96 9.64
N VAL A 127 9.56 14.86 9.02
CA VAL A 127 9.96 16.24 8.76
C VAL A 127 8.83 17.21 9.10
N ILE A 128 9.14 18.47 9.31
CA ILE A 128 8.14 19.53 9.42
C ILE A 128 7.71 19.93 8.01
N ALA A 129 6.46 19.71 7.66
CA ALA A 129 5.87 20.16 6.41
C ALA A 129 5.29 21.58 6.54
N ILE A 130 5.50 22.37 5.51
CA ILE A 130 5.02 23.75 5.39
C ILE A 130 4.50 24.00 3.98
N ARG A 131 3.65 25.00 3.82
CA ARG A 131 3.29 25.47 2.47
C ARG A 131 4.47 26.20 1.82
N ARG A 132 4.59 26.08 0.51
CA ARG A 132 5.62 26.72 -0.29
C ARG A 132 5.74 28.22 0.04
N GLY A 133 6.99 28.66 0.19
CA GLY A 133 7.31 30.05 0.57
C GLY A 133 7.17 30.32 2.06
N ASN A 134 6.84 29.34 2.89
CA ASN A 134 6.86 29.41 4.34
C ASN A 134 6.17 30.64 4.94
N PRO A 135 4.86 30.85 4.71
CA PRO A 135 4.16 32.11 5.08
C PRO A 135 4.10 32.38 6.59
N LYS A 136 4.35 31.35 7.41
CA LYS A 136 4.42 31.45 8.89
C LYS A 136 5.83 31.53 9.43
N ALA A 137 6.85 31.55 8.56
CA ALA A 137 8.26 31.59 8.92
C ALA A 137 8.67 30.51 9.94
N ILE A 138 8.17 29.26 9.73
CA ILE A 138 8.50 28.10 10.54
C ILE A 138 9.92 27.66 10.22
N ARG A 139 10.80 27.51 11.23
CA ARG A 139 12.19 27.07 11.07
C ARG A 139 12.62 26.07 12.14
N THR A 140 11.90 26.04 13.26
CA THR A 140 12.23 25.23 14.43
C THR A 140 10.97 24.58 14.98
N LEU A 141 11.13 23.57 15.84
CA LEU A 141 10.00 22.99 16.58
C LEU A 141 9.25 24.06 17.40
N ALA A 142 9.99 25.01 17.98
CA ALA A 142 9.40 26.11 18.77
C ALA A 142 8.45 26.99 17.95
N ASP A 143 8.74 27.18 16.64
CA ASP A 143 7.82 27.93 15.78
C ASP A 143 6.49 27.23 15.56
N CYS A 144 6.47 25.90 15.59
CA CYS A 144 5.24 25.11 15.50
C CYS A 144 4.34 25.26 16.74
N LEU A 145 4.93 25.66 17.88
CA LEU A 145 4.24 25.80 19.16
C LEU A 145 3.60 27.19 19.36
N ARG A 146 3.78 28.13 18.42
CA ARG A 146 3.22 29.48 18.54
C ARG A 146 1.70 29.44 18.44
N GLY A 147 1.03 30.24 19.26
CA GLY A 147 -0.46 30.31 19.31
C GLY A 147 -1.15 30.84 18.04
N ASP A 148 -0.39 31.44 17.11
CA ASP A 148 -0.88 31.89 15.78
C ASP A 148 -0.67 30.83 14.67
N VAL A 149 -0.12 29.65 15.01
CA VAL A 149 0.19 28.57 14.09
C VAL A 149 -0.80 27.42 14.29
N ARG A 150 -1.49 27.02 13.24
CA ARG A 150 -2.35 25.83 13.23
C ARG A 150 -1.47 24.61 12.93
N PHE A 151 -0.98 23.97 13.98
CA PHE A 151 -0.17 22.77 13.88
C PHE A 151 -1.07 21.52 13.90
N VAL A 152 -0.87 20.61 12.93
CA VAL A 152 -1.58 19.34 12.85
C VAL A 152 -0.59 18.18 12.80
N GLN A 153 -0.99 17.04 13.34
CA GLN A 153 -0.20 15.81 13.27
C GLN A 153 -1.09 14.56 13.20
N ALA A 154 -0.52 13.45 12.79
CA ALA A 154 -1.22 12.18 12.79
C ALA A 154 -1.37 11.64 14.22
N ASN A 155 -2.51 10.98 14.48
CA ASN A 155 -2.83 10.41 15.79
C ASN A 155 -1.79 9.33 16.16
N PRO A 156 -1.07 9.48 17.28
CA PRO A 156 -0.03 8.55 17.70
C PRO A 156 -0.54 7.15 18.07
N ASP A 157 -1.84 6.99 18.30
CA ASP A 157 -2.44 5.70 18.60
C ASP A 157 -3.00 4.98 17.36
N ALA A 158 -3.02 5.67 16.20
CA ALA A 158 -3.53 5.12 14.94
C ALA A 158 -2.46 5.04 13.84
N ALA A 159 -1.62 6.07 13.71
CA ALA A 159 -0.70 6.23 12.60
C ALA A 159 0.76 6.03 13.01
N ALA A 160 1.53 5.37 12.15
CA ALA A 160 2.95 5.09 12.38
C ALA A 160 3.76 6.36 12.65
N ILE A 161 3.60 7.41 11.83
CA ILE A 161 4.32 8.67 12.02
C ILE A 161 3.96 9.35 13.35
N GLY A 162 2.71 9.31 13.77
CA GLY A 162 2.30 9.83 15.07
C GLY A 162 2.98 9.09 16.23
N ARG A 163 3.04 7.75 16.16
CA ARG A 163 3.74 6.92 17.12
C ARG A 163 5.25 7.20 17.14
N LEU A 164 5.87 7.27 15.97
CA LEU A 164 7.29 7.61 15.82
C LEU A 164 7.62 8.98 16.39
N THR A 165 6.85 10.01 16.03
CA THR A 165 7.01 11.38 16.53
C THR A 165 6.87 11.43 18.04
N ARG A 166 5.81 10.81 18.61
CA ARG A 166 5.61 10.73 20.04
C ARG A 166 6.80 10.08 20.74
N ALA A 167 7.23 8.91 20.29
CA ALA A 167 8.35 8.20 20.89
C ALA A 167 9.65 9.00 20.84
N THR A 168 9.94 9.64 19.71
CA THR A 168 11.16 10.46 19.53
C THR A 168 11.16 11.69 20.44
N LEU A 169 10.07 12.44 20.46
CA LEU A 169 9.98 13.67 21.26
C LEU A 169 9.76 13.41 22.77
N GLN A 170 9.19 12.25 23.15
CA GLN A 170 9.13 11.85 24.56
C GLN A 170 10.52 11.62 25.16
N ARG A 171 11.42 10.97 24.41
CA ARG A 171 12.82 10.78 24.87
C ARG A 171 13.55 12.10 25.11
N GLN A 172 13.14 13.16 24.41
CA GLN A 172 13.69 14.51 24.53
C GLN A 172 12.92 15.42 25.51
N GLY A 173 11.81 14.94 26.09
CA GLY A 173 10.94 15.72 26.97
C GLY A 173 10.08 16.78 26.27
N LEU A 174 10.02 16.74 24.92
CA LEU A 174 9.36 17.76 24.07
C LEU A 174 7.92 17.40 23.69
N TRP A 175 7.55 16.13 23.80
CA TRP A 175 6.23 15.64 23.35
C TRP A 175 5.06 16.43 23.99
N LYS A 176 5.08 16.66 25.29
CA LYS A 176 3.97 17.32 26.00
C LYS A 176 3.68 18.72 25.43
N SER A 177 4.72 19.47 25.11
CA SER A 177 4.57 20.82 24.54
C SER A 177 3.98 20.76 23.13
N LEU A 178 4.42 19.80 22.31
CA LEU A 178 3.90 19.61 20.95
C LEU A 178 2.43 19.13 20.99
N ASP A 179 2.12 18.17 21.86
CA ASP A 179 0.78 17.64 22.08
C ASP A 179 -0.22 18.76 22.42
N GLN A 180 0.16 19.63 23.37
CA GLN A 180 -0.63 20.79 23.78
C GLN A 180 -0.84 21.84 22.68
N ALA A 181 0.15 22.02 21.78
CA ALA A 181 0.08 22.94 20.65
C ALA A 181 -0.67 22.33 19.45
N THR A 182 -0.94 21.04 19.46
CA THR A 182 -1.62 20.37 18.36
C THR A 182 -3.06 20.83 18.23
N THR A 183 -3.36 21.51 17.14
CA THR A 183 -4.70 22.02 16.82
C THR A 183 -5.67 20.89 16.48
N ALA A 184 -5.19 19.86 15.77
CA ALA A 184 -5.99 18.70 15.42
C ALA A 184 -5.12 17.48 15.12
N TYR A 185 -5.66 16.31 15.45
CA TYR A 185 -5.12 15.01 15.07
C TYR A 185 -5.81 14.47 13.82
N ARG A 186 -5.05 13.77 12.96
CA ARG A 186 -5.54 13.10 11.75
C ARG A 186 -5.32 11.60 11.84
N GLY A 187 -6.13 10.84 11.10
CA GLY A 187 -6.06 9.37 11.10
C GLY A 187 -4.76 8.83 10.50
N ASN A 188 -4.18 9.54 9.53
CA ASN A 188 -2.95 9.14 8.83
C ASN A 188 -2.16 10.36 8.34
N VAL A 189 -0.96 10.11 7.79
CA VAL A 189 -0.04 11.15 7.32
C VAL A 189 -0.56 11.91 6.09
N THR A 190 -1.29 11.23 5.20
CA THR A 190 -1.84 11.84 3.98
C THR A 190 -2.90 12.89 4.31
N GLU A 191 -3.70 12.64 5.35
CA GLU A 191 -4.69 13.63 5.84
C GLU A 191 -3.99 14.87 6.41
N VAL A 192 -2.83 14.73 7.08
CA VAL A 192 -2.01 15.87 7.51
C VAL A 192 -1.53 16.68 6.31
N ALA A 193 -0.95 16.03 5.30
CA ALA A 193 -0.50 16.69 4.08
C ALA A 193 -1.64 17.39 3.33
N ASN A 194 -2.82 16.77 3.26
CA ASN A 194 -4.03 17.37 2.67
C ASN A 194 -4.45 18.65 3.39
N ASP A 195 -4.46 18.66 4.72
CA ASP A 195 -4.79 19.86 5.50
C ASP A 195 -3.86 21.04 5.18
N LEU A 196 -2.58 20.77 5.02
CA LEU A 196 -1.60 21.79 4.63
C LEU A 196 -1.86 22.26 3.18
N ALA A 197 -2.08 21.32 2.26
CA ALA A 197 -2.30 21.62 0.85
C ALA A 197 -3.51 22.51 0.62
N VAL A 198 -4.64 22.26 1.32
CA VAL A 198 -5.85 23.07 1.23
C VAL A 198 -5.81 24.31 2.13
N GLY A 199 -4.76 24.48 2.97
CA GLY A 199 -4.59 25.64 3.84
C GLY A 199 -5.46 25.64 5.10
N SER A 200 -6.03 24.50 5.51
CA SER A 200 -6.73 24.35 6.79
C SER A 200 -5.73 24.27 7.97
N ALA A 201 -4.48 23.86 7.71
CA ALA A 201 -3.38 23.94 8.64
C ALA A 201 -2.20 24.77 8.09
N ASP A 202 -1.32 25.23 8.96
CA ASP A 202 -0.14 26.03 8.60
C ASP A 202 1.12 25.17 8.54
N THR A 203 1.23 24.16 9.40
CA THR A 203 2.36 23.23 9.48
C THR A 203 1.93 21.92 10.13
N GLY A 204 2.73 20.87 9.94
CA GLY A 204 2.51 19.56 10.51
C GLY A 204 3.72 18.65 10.37
N ILE A 205 3.69 17.48 11.01
CA ILE A 205 4.73 16.46 10.84
C ILE A 205 4.24 15.42 9.86
N VAL A 206 5.03 15.20 8.80
CA VAL A 206 4.78 14.20 7.76
C VAL A 206 6.07 13.42 7.46
N TYR A 207 5.98 12.39 6.65
CA TYR A 207 7.18 11.79 6.04
C TYR A 207 7.61 12.61 4.82
N ASP A 208 8.92 12.78 4.63
CA ASP A 208 9.54 13.48 3.49
C ASP A 208 9.04 12.95 2.14
N ALA A 209 9.02 11.63 1.97
CA ALA A 209 8.57 10.98 0.74
C ALA A 209 7.10 11.30 0.39
N VAL A 210 6.21 11.47 1.39
CA VAL A 210 4.80 11.82 1.14
C VAL A 210 4.68 13.16 0.42
N LEU A 211 5.61 14.08 0.66
CA LEU A 211 5.56 15.43 0.06
C LEU A 211 5.87 15.44 -1.43
N HIS A 212 6.41 14.35 -1.98
CA HIS A 212 6.64 14.22 -3.42
C HIS A 212 5.35 14.48 -4.24
N ASP A 213 4.21 14.04 -3.73
CA ASP A 213 2.91 14.18 -4.39
C ASP A 213 2.21 15.52 -4.08
N TYR A 214 2.88 16.40 -3.32
CA TYR A 214 2.34 17.70 -2.91
C TYR A 214 3.22 18.88 -3.36
N PRO A 215 3.23 19.27 -4.65
CA PRO A 215 4.13 20.28 -5.18
C PRO A 215 3.94 21.68 -4.56
N GLY A 216 2.85 21.92 -3.86
CA GLY A 216 2.58 23.14 -3.08
C GLY A 216 3.15 23.13 -1.67
N LEU A 217 3.74 22.01 -1.22
CA LEU A 217 4.36 21.86 0.10
C LEU A 217 5.87 21.77 -0.03
N GLU A 218 6.55 22.14 1.06
CA GLU A 218 7.99 22.04 1.28
C GLU A 218 8.21 21.46 2.67
N PHE A 219 9.43 21.02 2.98
CA PHE A 219 9.74 20.56 4.33
C PHE A 219 10.98 21.25 4.90
N ILE A 220 11.07 21.18 6.21
CA ILE A 220 12.19 21.63 7.01
C ILE A 220 12.64 20.45 7.87
N GLU A 221 13.92 20.13 7.80
CA GLU A 221 14.55 19.22 8.74
C GLU A 221 14.88 19.98 10.01
N ILE A 222 14.60 19.39 11.15
CA ILE A 222 14.93 19.94 12.47
C ILE A 222 15.70 18.91 13.30
N PRO A 223 16.63 19.35 14.16
CA PRO A 223 17.45 18.43 14.97
C PRO A 223 16.63 17.45 15.81
N GLU A 224 15.49 17.91 16.32
CA GLU A 224 14.62 17.12 17.19
C GLU A 224 14.00 15.88 16.48
N LEU A 225 13.94 15.87 15.14
CA LEU A 225 13.42 14.79 14.33
C LEU A 225 14.48 14.05 13.51
N GLN A 226 15.77 14.40 13.62
CA GLN A 226 16.84 13.81 12.79
C GLN A 226 16.90 12.27 12.89
N ASP A 227 16.58 11.69 14.04
CA ASP A 227 16.57 10.24 14.28
C ASP A 227 15.18 9.63 14.11
N ALA A 228 14.20 10.42 13.68
CA ALA A 228 12.83 9.95 13.46
C ALA A 228 12.70 9.35 12.04
N THR A 229 13.31 8.20 11.84
CA THR A 229 13.27 7.43 10.59
C THR A 229 12.32 6.26 10.70
N SER A 230 11.76 5.84 9.58
CA SER A 230 10.81 4.74 9.46
C SER A 230 11.27 3.80 8.36
N ASP A 231 11.61 2.58 8.71
CA ASP A 231 11.92 1.53 7.73
C ASP A 231 10.61 0.96 7.20
N VAL A 232 10.48 0.98 5.88
CA VAL A 232 9.35 0.42 5.13
C VAL A 232 9.69 -1.00 4.74
N GLU A 233 8.92 -1.95 5.23
CA GLU A 233 9.07 -3.37 4.94
C GLU A 233 7.72 -3.97 4.56
N ILE A 234 7.73 -5.06 3.79
CA ILE A 234 6.53 -5.81 3.41
C ILE A 234 6.60 -7.22 3.99
N GLY A 235 5.49 -7.67 4.59
CA GLY A 235 5.35 -9.01 5.16
C GLY A 235 4.32 -9.86 4.44
N ILE A 236 4.59 -11.17 4.30
CA ILE A 236 3.61 -12.15 3.81
C ILE A 236 2.70 -12.55 4.98
N ILE A 237 1.38 -12.42 4.79
CA ILE A 237 0.40 -12.85 5.79
C ILE A 237 0.44 -14.37 5.90
N THR A 238 0.59 -14.88 7.12
CA THR A 238 0.80 -16.32 7.40
C THR A 238 -0.29 -17.19 6.81
N GLU A 239 -1.55 -16.75 6.91
CA GLU A 239 -2.73 -17.49 6.43
C GLU A 239 -3.07 -17.26 4.95
N SER A 240 -2.23 -16.49 4.21
CA SER A 240 -2.43 -16.30 2.77
C SER A 240 -2.56 -17.64 2.05
N LYS A 241 -3.59 -17.75 1.21
CA LYS A 241 -3.82 -18.88 0.33
C LYS A 241 -3.13 -18.74 -1.03
N ARG A 242 -2.52 -17.55 -1.29
CA ARG A 242 -1.91 -17.16 -2.56
C ARG A 242 -0.43 -16.82 -2.40
N LYS A 243 0.29 -17.66 -1.61
CA LYS A 243 1.69 -17.39 -1.27
C LYS A 243 2.61 -17.24 -2.49
N ALA A 244 2.37 -18.02 -3.55
CA ALA A 244 3.15 -17.91 -4.80
C ALA A 244 2.94 -16.56 -5.49
N SER A 245 1.68 -16.09 -5.62
CA SER A 245 1.36 -14.77 -6.16
C SER A 245 1.89 -13.64 -5.27
N ALA A 246 1.76 -13.77 -3.95
CA ALA A 246 2.27 -12.81 -2.98
C ALA A 246 3.80 -12.67 -3.08
N MET A 247 4.53 -13.78 -3.12
CA MET A 247 5.98 -13.79 -3.28
C MET A 247 6.40 -13.16 -4.61
N ARG A 248 5.71 -13.49 -5.72
CA ARG A 248 5.98 -12.88 -7.03
C ARG A 248 5.85 -11.37 -7.01
N PHE A 249 4.81 -10.85 -6.34
CA PHE A 249 4.64 -9.41 -6.18
C PHE A 249 5.73 -8.80 -5.29
N VAL A 250 6.14 -9.47 -4.20
CA VAL A 250 7.25 -9.04 -3.35
C VAL A 250 8.55 -8.96 -4.14
N GLU A 251 8.87 -9.99 -4.95
CA GLU A 251 10.06 -9.99 -5.82
C GLU A 251 10.05 -8.79 -6.79
N PHE A 252 8.89 -8.49 -7.40
CA PHE A 252 8.74 -7.32 -8.27
C PHE A 252 8.93 -6.01 -7.51
N LEU A 253 8.29 -5.87 -6.35
CA LEU A 253 8.32 -4.67 -5.53
C LEU A 253 9.73 -4.39 -4.98
N THR A 254 10.48 -5.43 -4.65
CA THR A 254 11.84 -5.30 -4.08
C THR A 254 12.96 -5.32 -5.12
N ALA A 255 12.65 -5.53 -6.41
CA ALA A 255 13.63 -5.46 -7.48
C ALA A 255 14.12 -4.02 -7.71
N ASN A 256 15.45 -3.85 -7.87
CA ASN A 256 16.10 -2.54 -7.95
C ASN A 256 15.72 -1.73 -9.19
N ASP A 257 15.40 -2.41 -10.30
CA ASP A 257 15.00 -1.86 -11.61
C ASP A 257 13.49 -1.75 -11.78
N ARG A 258 12.70 -2.07 -10.75
CA ARG A 258 11.23 -2.10 -10.76
C ARG A 258 10.67 -1.35 -9.54
N GLY A 259 10.12 -2.06 -8.57
CA GLY A 259 9.46 -1.44 -7.41
C GLY A 259 10.38 -0.52 -6.62
N ARG A 260 11.63 -0.89 -6.32
CA ARG A 260 12.59 -0.01 -5.63
C ARG A 260 12.94 1.24 -6.45
N GLN A 261 12.97 1.13 -7.78
CA GLN A 261 13.14 2.31 -8.64
C GLN A 261 11.97 3.29 -8.45
N ARG A 262 10.71 2.79 -8.44
CA ARG A 262 9.54 3.63 -8.18
C ARG A 262 9.57 4.27 -6.81
N TYR A 263 10.02 3.56 -5.78
CA TYR A 263 10.22 4.14 -4.46
C TYR A 263 11.20 5.32 -4.49
N ARG A 264 12.36 5.20 -5.19
CA ARG A 264 13.30 6.34 -5.38
C ARG A 264 12.65 7.50 -6.12
N GLU A 265 11.92 7.22 -7.19
CA GLU A 265 11.21 8.22 -8.00
C GLU A 265 10.14 8.97 -7.19
N HIS A 266 9.56 8.34 -6.16
CA HIS A 266 8.62 8.94 -5.21
C HIS A 266 9.29 9.51 -3.95
N GLY A 267 10.60 9.74 -3.96
CA GLY A 267 11.31 10.44 -2.90
C GLY A 267 11.65 9.61 -1.66
N PHE A 268 11.44 8.29 -1.69
CA PHE A 268 11.89 7.40 -0.62
C PHE A 268 13.40 7.14 -0.69
N GLU A 269 14.04 7.02 0.47
CA GLU A 269 15.39 6.47 0.56
C GLU A 269 15.32 4.95 0.37
N VAL A 270 16.02 4.42 -0.63
CA VAL A 270 16.12 2.97 -0.86
C VAL A 270 17.50 2.50 -0.48
N PRO A 271 17.65 1.56 0.47
CA PRO A 271 18.93 1.01 0.83
C PRO A 271 19.66 0.42 -0.39
N ILE A 272 20.95 0.73 -0.51
CA ILE A 272 21.80 0.13 -1.55
C ILE A 272 22.05 -1.32 -1.14
N ASP A 273 21.83 -2.25 -2.06
CA ASP A 273 22.16 -3.66 -1.81
C ASP A 273 23.69 -3.82 -1.80
N PRO A 274 24.31 -4.33 -0.71
CA PRO A 274 25.77 -4.49 -0.64
C PRO A 274 26.36 -5.34 -1.78
N THR A 275 25.55 -6.14 -2.47
CA THR A 275 25.98 -6.94 -3.62
C THR A 275 26.15 -6.15 -4.91
N GLU A 276 25.63 -4.92 -5.01
CA GLU A 276 25.80 -4.05 -6.17
C GLU A 276 27.09 -3.23 -6.13
N GLU A 277 27.60 -2.86 -4.95
CA GLU A 277 28.89 -2.15 -4.83
C GLU A 277 30.07 -2.97 -5.41
N THR A 278 29.98 -4.31 -5.31
CA THR A 278 31.00 -5.20 -5.88
C THR A 278 30.94 -5.31 -7.40
N ARG A 279 29.81 -5.04 -8.05
CA ARG A 279 29.67 -5.12 -9.51
C ARG A 279 30.06 -3.83 -10.24
N SER A 280 29.87 -2.67 -9.61
CA SER A 280 30.26 -1.38 -10.21
C SER A 280 31.76 -1.09 -10.09
N GLY A 281 32.46 -1.71 -9.13
CA GLY A 281 33.91 -1.58 -8.95
C GLY A 281 34.78 -2.42 -9.89
N SER A 282 34.20 -3.38 -10.64
CA SER A 282 34.97 -4.30 -11.51
C SER A 282 34.96 -3.94 -13.01
N SER A 283 34.38 -2.81 -13.40
CA SER A 283 34.30 -2.36 -14.81
C SER A 283 35.22 -1.18 -15.13
N GLY A 284 36.24 -0.94 -14.30
CA GLY A 284 37.21 0.17 -14.45
C GLY A 284 38.67 -0.28 -14.31
N GLU A 285 39.09 -1.32 -15.04
CA GLU A 285 40.50 -1.59 -15.33
C GLU A 285 40.68 -1.99 -16.79
#